data_7f05126c1a010c15d6c7760ffd12a810
#
_entry.id   7f05126c1a010c15d6c7760ffd12a810
#
_cell.length_a   1.000
_cell.length_b   1.000
_cell.length_c   1.000
_cell.angle_alpha   90.00
_cell.angle_beta   90.00
_cell.angle_gamma   90.00
#
_symmetry.space_group_name_H-M   'P 1'
#
loop_
_entity.id
_entity.type
_entity.pdbx_description
1 polymer ?
#
loop_
_entity_poly.entity_id
_entity_poly.type
_entity_poly.pdbx_seq_one_letter_code
_entity_poly.pdbx_strand_id
1 'polypeptide(L)'
;MRYSLVMFRPSSVCDDPDWNEIWKERQKRHDSSKLFNDPSHNWNKRENAERYDTSSRSEYDDRVKITIAGLDIKRNSRVLDIGAGPGTLAIPLAPLVTEVTAIEPGEGMVSILNERARKENITNITAIRKRWEDIDISQDLCGTYDVVIASLSLTMADIREALQKMSAVSSDYVYLFWFVDMPFWEKMYADLWEPLHKIRYFSGPKSDCLFNVLYQMGIYANVQMLPLEKEYRFKSRDEMMAFFINRFNARTPEQAMIVTDYIASMIQKEGNDVVISGNSTFAKIWWRKQKNELN
;
A
#
# COMPACT_ATOMS: atom_id res chain seq x y z
N MET A 1 -34.14 15.44 -34.05
CA MET A 1 -33.80 16.30 -32.92
C MET A 1 -32.41 15.88 -32.41
N ARG A 2 -31.41 16.71 -32.63
CA ARG A 2 -30.04 16.46 -32.12
C ARG A 2 -29.97 16.98 -30.69
N TYR A 3 -29.86 16.09 -29.73
CA TYR A 3 -29.49 16.50 -28.36
C TYR A 3 -28.00 16.76 -28.33
N SER A 4 -27.65 18.05 -28.26
CA SER A 4 -26.28 18.48 -27.93
C SER A 4 -26.01 18.11 -26.49
N LEU A 5 -25.07 17.19 -26.23
CA LEU A 5 -24.58 16.88 -24.89
C LEU A 5 -23.79 18.11 -24.42
N VAL A 6 -24.44 18.96 -23.65
CA VAL A 6 -23.74 20.01 -22.90
C VAL A 6 -22.93 19.30 -21.83
N MET A 7 -21.63 19.22 -22.06
CA MET A 7 -20.69 18.89 -20.97
C MET A 7 -20.84 20.00 -19.92
N PHE A 8 -21.50 19.68 -18.82
CA PHE A 8 -21.48 20.52 -17.64
C PHE A 8 -20.05 20.53 -17.11
N ARG A 9 -19.27 21.55 -17.48
CA ARG A 9 -18.16 21.98 -16.65
C ARG A 9 -18.81 22.62 -15.44
N PRO A 10 -18.56 22.16 -14.21
CA PRO A 10 -19.00 22.92 -13.05
C PRO A 10 -18.37 24.31 -13.18
N SER A 11 -19.20 25.33 -13.25
CA SER A 11 -18.78 26.71 -13.20
C SER A 11 -18.00 26.91 -11.91
N SER A 12 -16.81 27.45 -12.03
CA SER A 12 -15.92 27.91 -10.99
C SER A 12 -16.63 28.91 -10.05
N VAL A 13 -17.24 28.37 -9.01
CA VAL A 13 -17.64 29.15 -7.84
C VAL A 13 -17.46 28.23 -6.63
N CYS A 14 -16.25 28.11 -6.25
CA CYS A 14 -15.71 27.89 -4.93
C CYS A 14 -14.22 27.60 -5.12
N ASP A 15 -13.37 28.15 -4.28
CA ASP A 15 -11.96 27.81 -4.15
C ASP A 15 -11.86 26.39 -3.58
N ASP A 16 -12.33 25.39 -4.35
CA ASP A 16 -12.18 23.98 -3.97
C ASP A 16 -10.69 23.66 -3.95
N PRO A 17 -10.18 23.15 -2.84
CA PRO A 17 -8.76 22.88 -2.71
C PRO A 17 -8.32 21.88 -3.78
N ASP A 18 -7.15 22.07 -4.35
CA ASP A 18 -6.52 21.03 -5.17
C ASP A 18 -6.09 19.87 -4.28
N TRP A 19 -6.84 18.78 -4.32
CA TRP A 19 -6.59 17.62 -3.47
C TRP A 19 -5.28 16.90 -3.81
N ASN A 20 -4.76 17.05 -5.02
CA ASN A 20 -3.43 16.54 -5.35
C ASN A 20 -2.32 17.36 -4.67
N GLU A 21 -2.48 18.68 -4.56
CA GLU A 21 -1.52 19.51 -3.81
C GLU A 21 -1.60 19.21 -2.30
N ILE A 22 -2.80 18.94 -1.77
CA ILE A 22 -2.95 18.47 -0.39
C ILE A 22 -2.26 17.12 -0.18
N TRP A 23 -2.40 16.19 -1.14
CA TRP A 23 -1.69 14.91 -1.11
C TRP A 23 -0.18 15.12 -1.06
N LYS A 24 0.36 15.92 -2.00
CA LYS A 24 1.80 16.26 -2.07
C LYS A 24 2.32 16.84 -0.77
N GLU A 25 1.60 17.79 -0.21
CA GLU A 25 2.01 18.42 1.05
C GLU A 25 1.99 17.42 2.23
N ARG A 26 0.94 16.61 2.35
CA ARG A 26 0.87 15.56 3.39
C ARG A 26 1.97 14.52 3.20
N GLN A 27 2.25 14.10 1.96
CA GLN A 27 3.33 13.15 1.65
C GLN A 27 4.70 13.77 2.00
N LYS A 28 4.95 15.00 1.61
CA LYS A 28 6.19 15.72 1.93
C LYS A 28 6.40 15.85 3.45
N ARG A 29 5.36 16.18 4.21
CA ARG A 29 5.44 16.22 5.69
C ARG A 29 5.72 14.84 6.27
N HIS A 30 5.04 13.82 5.78
CA HIS A 30 5.30 12.44 6.20
C HIS A 30 6.75 12.05 5.94
N ASP A 31 7.28 12.35 4.75
CA ASP A 31 8.67 12.04 4.40
C ASP A 31 9.67 12.82 5.26
N SER A 32 9.35 14.07 5.65
CA SER A 32 10.19 14.86 6.56
C SER A 32 10.29 14.29 7.98
N SER A 33 9.35 13.44 8.38
CA SER A 33 9.39 12.74 9.66
C SER A 33 10.19 11.43 9.64
N LYS A 34 10.62 10.96 8.47
CA LYS A 34 11.42 9.74 8.35
C LYS A 34 12.87 9.99 8.69
N LEU A 35 13.54 8.97 9.26
CA LEU A 35 14.99 9.02 9.51
C LEU A 35 15.84 8.83 8.24
N PHE A 36 15.22 8.37 7.14
CA PHE A 36 15.87 8.10 5.86
C PHE A 36 15.05 8.68 4.72
N ASN A 37 15.71 9.33 3.77
CA ASN A 37 15.05 10.05 2.67
C ASN A 37 14.50 9.12 1.57
N ASP A 38 14.99 7.88 1.47
CA ASP A 38 14.52 6.93 0.45
C ASP A 38 13.44 6.00 1.03
N PRO A 39 12.19 6.07 0.53
CA PRO A 39 11.12 5.17 0.98
C PRO A 39 11.44 3.69 0.78
N SER A 40 12.22 3.34 -0.25
CA SER A 40 12.62 1.96 -0.54
C SER A 40 13.84 1.49 0.25
N HIS A 41 14.54 2.40 0.97
CA HIS A 41 15.79 2.09 1.68
C HIS A 41 15.66 0.86 2.59
N ASN A 42 14.57 0.77 3.34
CA ASN A 42 14.33 -0.35 4.23
C ASN A 42 14.06 -1.66 3.48
N TRP A 43 13.48 -1.60 2.28
CA TRP A 43 13.06 -2.74 1.47
C TRP A 43 14.15 -3.27 0.55
N ASN A 44 15.24 -2.52 0.37
CA ASN A 44 16.44 -2.99 -0.30
C ASN A 44 17.22 -4.02 0.54
N LYS A 45 17.07 -3.97 1.88
CA LYS A 45 17.71 -4.92 2.77
C LYS A 45 16.89 -6.21 2.85
N ARG A 46 17.52 -7.32 2.49
CA ARG A 46 16.89 -8.64 2.51
C ARG A 46 16.28 -9.00 3.86
N GLU A 47 17.01 -8.74 4.96
CA GLU A 47 16.53 -9.03 6.33
C GLU A 47 15.20 -8.33 6.65
N ASN A 48 15.03 -7.08 6.21
CA ASN A 48 13.80 -6.33 6.43
C ASN A 48 12.66 -6.88 5.57
N ALA A 49 12.97 -7.26 4.32
CA ALA A 49 12.02 -7.86 3.41
C ALA A 49 11.55 -9.26 3.90
N GLU A 50 12.47 -10.11 4.40
CA GLU A 50 12.15 -11.41 5.00
C GLU A 50 11.28 -11.25 6.25
N ARG A 51 11.59 -10.28 7.11
CA ARG A 51 10.81 -9.99 8.30
C ARG A 51 9.40 -9.52 7.94
N TYR A 52 9.27 -8.67 6.92
CA TYR A 52 7.97 -8.25 6.42
C TYR A 52 7.20 -9.42 5.80
N ASP A 53 7.82 -10.24 4.95
CA ASP A 53 7.19 -11.40 4.31
C ASP A 53 6.67 -12.39 5.36
N THR A 54 7.48 -12.69 6.39
CA THR A 54 7.08 -13.60 7.48
C THR A 54 5.88 -13.04 8.24
N SER A 55 5.92 -11.74 8.62
CA SER A 55 4.82 -11.12 9.34
C SER A 55 3.56 -10.98 8.47
N SER A 56 3.72 -10.69 7.18
CA SER A 56 2.58 -10.54 6.28
C SER A 56 1.86 -11.85 5.98
N ARG A 57 2.56 -12.98 5.98
CA ARG A 57 1.94 -14.29 5.75
C ARG A 57 1.02 -14.72 6.90
N SER A 58 1.44 -14.49 8.14
CA SER A 58 0.64 -14.89 9.31
C SER A 58 -0.50 -13.93 9.63
N GLU A 59 -0.32 -12.65 9.32
CA GLU A 59 -1.21 -11.57 9.74
C GLU A 59 -2.19 -11.12 8.66
N TYR A 60 -1.86 -11.36 7.37
CA TYR A 60 -2.64 -10.86 6.25
C TYR A 60 -3.32 -11.94 5.41
N ASP A 61 -3.32 -13.19 5.86
CA ASP A 61 -3.95 -14.28 5.09
C ASP A 61 -5.42 -13.97 4.78
N ASP A 62 -6.17 -13.51 5.77
CA ASP A 62 -7.58 -13.14 5.58
C ASP A 62 -7.71 -11.85 4.75
N ARG A 63 -6.84 -10.85 4.95
CA ARG A 63 -6.83 -9.65 4.11
C ARG A 63 -6.54 -9.99 2.65
N VAL A 64 -5.56 -10.83 2.38
CA VAL A 64 -5.21 -11.26 1.02
C VAL A 64 -6.38 -11.99 0.38
N LYS A 65 -7.01 -12.93 1.09
CA LYS A 65 -8.19 -13.66 0.61
C LYS A 65 -9.35 -12.71 0.30
N ILE A 66 -9.67 -11.79 1.21
CA ILE A 66 -10.74 -10.79 1.02
C ILE A 66 -10.41 -9.89 -0.18
N THR A 67 -9.15 -9.46 -0.30
CA THR A 67 -8.69 -8.63 -1.42
C THR A 67 -8.93 -9.36 -2.74
N ILE A 68 -8.41 -10.58 -2.89
CA ILE A 68 -8.52 -11.36 -4.13
C ILE A 68 -9.96 -11.70 -4.46
N ALA A 69 -10.75 -12.13 -3.48
CA ALA A 69 -12.17 -12.43 -3.66
C ALA A 69 -12.99 -11.19 -4.11
N GLY A 70 -12.49 -10.00 -3.81
CA GLY A 70 -13.12 -8.74 -4.21
C GLY A 70 -12.72 -8.23 -5.60
N LEU A 71 -11.87 -8.94 -6.36
CA LEU A 71 -11.43 -8.54 -7.69
C LEU A 71 -12.30 -9.21 -8.77
N ASP A 72 -12.64 -8.47 -9.82
CA ASP A 72 -13.27 -9.05 -11.02
C ASP A 72 -12.17 -9.55 -11.96
N ILE A 73 -11.61 -10.74 -11.64
CA ILE A 73 -10.58 -11.41 -12.43
C ILE A 73 -11.13 -12.66 -13.11
N LYS A 74 -10.55 -12.97 -14.26
CA LYS A 74 -10.87 -14.17 -15.05
C LYS A 74 -9.57 -14.94 -15.34
N ARG A 75 -9.69 -16.21 -15.72
CA ARG A 75 -8.54 -17.03 -16.07
C ARG A 75 -7.67 -16.46 -17.19
N ASN A 76 -8.26 -15.70 -18.08
CA ASN A 76 -7.57 -15.03 -19.19
C ASN A 76 -7.16 -13.58 -18.85
N SER A 77 -7.37 -13.12 -17.64
CA SER A 77 -6.99 -11.76 -17.23
C SER A 77 -5.47 -11.60 -17.16
N ARG A 78 -5.01 -10.40 -17.53
CA ARG A 78 -3.68 -9.89 -17.29
C ARG A 78 -3.75 -8.92 -16.12
N VAL A 79 -2.90 -9.11 -15.10
CA VAL A 79 -2.90 -8.31 -13.88
C VAL A 79 -1.61 -7.53 -13.74
N LEU A 80 -1.71 -6.24 -13.38
CA LEU A 80 -0.60 -5.40 -12.97
C LEU A 80 -0.69 -5.11 -11.47
N ASP A 81 0.29 -5.55 -10.71
CA ASP A 81 0.41 -5.33 -9.25
C ASP A 81 1.49 -4.28 -8.97
N ILE A 82 1.07 -3.10 -8.51
CA ILE A 82 1.94 -1.93 -8.28
C ILE A 82 2.32 -1.83 -6.82
N GLY A 83 3.62 -1.93 -6.54
CA GLY A 83 4.15 -2.08 -5.18
C GLY A 83 3.90 -3.49 -4.65
N ALA A 84 4.23 -4.49 -5.47
CA ALA A 84 3.93 -5.89 -5.20
C ALA A 84 4.62 -6.47 -3.95
N GLY A 85 5.65 -5.78 -3.44
CA GLY A 85 6.43 -6.23 -2.30
C GLY A 85 7.02 -7.63 -2.54
N PRO A 86 6.97 -8.54 -1.55
CA PRO A 86 7.47 -9.91 -1.68
C PRO A 86 6.47 -10.82 -2.43
N GLY A 87 5.55 -10.23 -3.20
CA GLY A 87 4.52 -10.96 -3.95
C GLY A 87 3.29 -11.33 -3.11
N THR A 88 2.93 -10.50 -2.16
CA THR A 88 1.79 -10.76 -1.26
C THR A 88 0.48 -11.01 -2.01
N LEU A 89 0.23 -10.27 -3.09
CA LEU A 89 -0.90 -10.50 -3.99
C LEU A 89 -0.46 -11.24 -5.28
N ALA A 90 0.68 -10.90 -5.84
CA ALA A 90 1.14 -11.48 -7.12
C ALA A 90 1.23 -13.02 -7.08
N ILE A 91 1.76 -13.61 -6.00
CA ILE A 91 1.89 -15.06 -5.85
C ILE A 91 0.52 -15.77 -5.84
N PRO A 92 -0.43 -15.43 -4.95
CA PRO A 92 -1.73 -16.09 -4.95
C PRO A 92 -2.62 -15.73 -6.15
N LEU A 93 -2.36 -14.63 -6.87
CA LEU A 93 -3.07 -14.28 -8.10
C LEU A 93 -2.60 -15.09 -9.31
N ALA A 94 -1.32 -15.42 -9.38
CA ALA A 94 -0.72 -16.09 -10.54
C ALA A 94 -1.47 -17.35 -11.01
N PRO A 95 -1.89 -18.28 -10.13
CA PRO A 95 -2.64 -19.47 -10.56
C PRO A 95 -4.07 -19.18 -11.05
N LEU A 96 -4.59 -17.98 -10.83
CA LEU A 96 -5.95 -17.57 -11.15
C LEU A 96 -6.07 -16.84 -12.49
N VAL A 97 -4.96 -16.36 -13.06
CA VAL A 97 -4.91 -15.47 -14.21
C VAL A 97 -3.88 -15.91 -15.25
N THR A 98 -3.88 -15.29 -16.43
CA THR A 98 -2.88 -15.63 -17.48
C THR A 98 -1.48 -15.18 -17.10
N GLU A 99 -1.34 -13.95 -16.60
CA GLU A 99 -0.07 -13.39 -16.18
C GLU A 99 -0.24 -12.32 -15.11
N VAL A 100 0.82 -12.14 -14.33
CA VAL A 100 0.96 -11.04 -13.39
C VAL A 100 2.26 -10.28 -13.69
N THR A 101 2.15 -8.96 -13.92
CA THR A 101 3.31 -8.07 -13.92
C THR A 101 3.38 -7.41 -12.56
N ALA A 102 4.49 -7.60 -11.85
CA ALA A 102 4.71 -7.11 -10.49
C ALA A 102 5.75 -5.97 -10.51
N ILE A 103 5.35 -4.76 -10.14
CA ILE A 103 6.25 -3.60 -10.05
C ILE A 103 6.62 -3.39 -8.59
N GLU A 104 7.92 -3.42 -8.27
CA GLU A 104 8.43 -3.25 -6.92
C GLU A 104 9.84 -2.65 -6.95
N PRO A 105 10.11 -1.50 -6.32
CA PRO A 105 11.43 -0.88 -6.31
C PRO A 105 12.44 -1.57 -5.39
N GLY A 106 11.99 -2.21 -4.31
CA GLY A 106 12.84 -2.81 -3.29
C GLY A 106 13.56 -4.08 -3.75
N GLU A 107 14.89 -4.05 -3.82
CA GLU A 107 15.68 -5.21 -4.26
C GLU A 107 15.45 -6.45 -3.40
N GLY A 108 15.42 -6.29 -2.07
CA GLY A 108 15.13 -7.38 -1.13
C GLY A 108 13.75 -7.99 -1.35
N MET A 109 12.75 -7.13 -1.61
CA MET A 109 11.38 -7.57 -1.90
C MET A 109 11.29 -8.38 -3.18
N VAL A 110 11.88 -7.88 -4.28
CA VAL A 110 11.91 -8.58 -5.58
C VAL A 110 12.65 -9.92 -5.47
N SER A 111 13.73 -9.97 -4.68
CA SER A 111 14.46 -11.22 -4.43
C SER A 111 13.55 -12.28 -3.79
N ILE A 112 12.78 -11.91 -2.77
CA ILE A 112 11.85 -12.82 -2.09
C ILE A 112 10.70 -13.23 -3.01
N LEU A 113 10.12 -12.30 -3.76
CA LEU A 113 9.08 -12.59 -4.74
C LEU A 113 9.56 -13.68 -5.74
N ASN A 114 10.75 -13.49 -6.31
CA ASN A 114 11.32 -14.44 -7.26
C ASN A 114 11.64 -15.82 -6.63
N GLU A 115 12.08 -15.84 -5.36
CA GLU A 115 12.29 -17.10 -4.64
C GLU A 115 10.98 -17.84 -4.38
N ARG A 116 9.93 -17.11 -3.98
CA ARG A 116 8.60 -17.68 -3.76
C ARG A 116 8.03 -18.26 -5.05
N ALA A 117 8.08 -17.47 -6.14
CA ALA A 117 7.61 -17.94 -7.45
C ALA A 117 8.31 -19.23 -7.87
N ARG A 118 9.63 -19.31 -7.69
CA ARG A 118 10.39 -20.55 -7.98
C ARG A 118 10.00 -21.72 -7.08
N LYS A 119 9.85 -21.51 -5.77
CA LYS A 119 9.47 -22.57 -4.81
C LYS A 119 8.07 -23.12 -5.08
N GLU A 120 7.16 -22.28 -5.55
CA GLU A 120 5.78 -22.64 -5.85
C GLU A 120 5.58 -23.03 -7.33
N ASN A 121 6.68 -23.12 -8.12
CA ASN A 121 6.67 -23.43 -9.57
C ASN A 121 5.77 -22.48 -10.39
N ILE A 122 5.70 -21.22 -9.99
CA ILE A 122 4.95 -20.18 -10.68
C ILE A 122 5.84 -19.58 -11.79
N THR A 123 5.38 -19.62 -13.04
CA THR A 123 6.14 -19.18 -14.20
C THR A 123 5.54 -17.97 -14.93
N ASN A 124 4.38 -17.53 -14.51
CA ASN A 124 3.62 -16.45 -15.16
C ASN A 124 3.65 -15.13 -14.38
N ILE A 125 4.70 -14.91 -13.56
CA ILE A 125 4.98 -13.61 -12.92
C ILE A 125 6.20 -12.99 -13.56
N THR A 126 6.08 -11.72 -13.96
CA THR A 126 7.20 -10.88 -14.41
C THR A 126 7.41 -9.77 -13.38
N ALA A 127 8.56 -9.77 -12.70
CA ALA A 127 8.91 -8.74 -11.74
C ALA A 127 9.75 -7.62 -12.40
N ILE A 128 9.33 -6.37 -12.25
CA ILE A 128 10.03 -5.17 -12.74
C ILE A 128 10.49 -4.36 -11.54
N ARG A 129 11.82 -4.24 -11.36
CA ARG A 129 12.42 -3.48 -10.25
C ARG A 129 12.52 -2.01 -10.59
N LYS A 130 11.42 -1.30 -10.46
CA LYS A 130 11.31 0.16 -10.67
C LYS A 130 10.27 0.74 -9.72
N ARG A 131 10.34 2.04 -9.45
CA ARG A 131 9.21 2.79 -8.88
C ARG A 131 8.13 2.95 -9.95
N TRP A 132 6.88 3.05 -9.52
CA TRP A 132 5.79 3.30 -10.46
C TRP A 132 5.97 4.61 -11.22
N GLU A 133 6.48 5.63 -10.56
CA GLU A 133 6.77 6.94 -11.16
C GLU A 133 7.77 6.81 -12.33
N ASP A 134 8.75 5.91 -12.22
CA ASP A 134 9.84 5.71 -13.18
C ASP A 134 9.48 4.74 -14.31
N ILE A 135 8.29 4.15 -14.29
CA ILE A 135 7.82 3.24 -15.36
C ILE A 135 7.51 4.04 -16.63
N ASP A 136 8.15 3.67 -17.73
CA ASP A 136 7.74 4.05 -19.08
C ASP A 136 6.77 2.98 -19.61
N ILE A 137 5.50 3.38 -19.82
CA ILE A 137 4.46 2.45 -20.26
C ILE A 137 4.83 1.78 -21.58
N SER A 138 5.48 2.49 -22.48
CA SER A 138 5.78 2.00 -23.82
C SER A 138 6.99 1.07 -23.90
N GLN A 139 7.90 1.18 -22.93
CA GLN A 139 9.15 0.45 -22.91
C GLN A 139 9.15 -0.68 -21.87
N ASP A 140 8.57 -0.44 -20.71
CA ASP A 140 8.63 -1.35 -19.57
C ASP A 140 7.43 -2.30 -19.51
N LEU A 141 6.30 -1.94 -20.14
CA LEU A 141 5.07 -2.72 -20.07
C LEU A 141 4.65 -3.27 -21.43
N CYS A 142 4.08 -4.47 -21.43
CA CYS A 142 3.61 -5.14 -22.65
C CYS A 142 2.10 -4.94 -22.83
N GLY A 143 1.69 -3.79 -23.38
CA GLY A 143 0.26 -3.51 -23.67
C GLY A 143 -0.55 -3.17 -22.41
N THR A 144 -1.84 -3.47 -22.43
CA THR A 144 -2.79 -3.14 -21.34
C THR A 144 -3.08 -4.35 -20.44
N TYR A 145 -3.58 -4.07 -19.24
CA TYR A 145 -3.95 -5.06 -18.23
C TYR A 145 -5.45 -4.99 -17.94
N ASP A 146 -6.08 -6.14 -17.79
CA ASP A 146 -7.52 -6.19 -17.44
C ASP A 146 -7.76 -5.65 -16.03
N VAL A 147 -6.80 -5.90 -15.13
CA VAL A 147 -6.87 -5.44 -13.76
C VAL A 147 -5.54 -4.81 -13.35
N VAL A 148 -5.61 -3.57 -12.86
CA VAL A 148 -4.48 -2.86 -12.25
C VAL A 148 -4.76 -2.74 -10.75
N ILE A 149 -3.79 -3.14 -9.92
CA ILE A 149 -3.93 -3.13 -8.46
C ILE A 149 -2.80 -2.31 -7.84
N ALA A 150 -3.13 -1.49 -6.85
CA ALA A 150 -2.17 -0.91 -5.92
C ALA A 150 -2.67 -1.13 -4.48
N SER A 151 -2.01 -2.00 -3.73
CA SER A 151 -2.47 -2.41 -2.40
C SER A 151 -1.47 -2.01 -1.32
N LEU A 152 -1.85 -1.00 -0.51
CA LEU A 152 -1.04 -0.43 0.58
C LEU A 152 0.33 0.10 0.10
N SER A 153 0.39 0.54 -1.16
CA SER A 153 1.62 0.96 -1.86
C SER A 153 1.55 2.37 -2.44
N LEU A 154 0.49 3.16 -2.13
CA LEU A 154 0.29 4.49 -2.69
C LEU A 154 1.16 5.54 -1.95
N THR A 155 2.46 5.53 -2.23
CA THR A 155 3.44 6.46 -1.64
C THR A 155 3.99 7.46 -2.64
N MET A 156 3.40 7.54 -3.82
CA MET A 156 3.80 8.43 -4.90
C MET A 156 3.61 9.89 -4.50
N ALA A 157 4.60 10.74 -4.83
CA ALA A 157 4.56 12.15 -4.50
C ALA A 157 3.42 12.87 -5.26
N ASP A 158 3.25 12.59 -6.56
CA ASP A 158 2.13 13.06 -7.37
C ASP A 158 1.14 11.92 -7.61
N ILE A 159 0.08 11.89 -6.79
CA ILE A 159 -0.90 10.80 -6.90
C ILE A 159 -1.78 10.92 -8.14
N ARG A 160 -2.05 12.15 -8.61
CA ARG A 160 -2.85 12.38 -9.83
C ARG A 160 -2.15 11.78 -11.05
N GLU A 161 -0.86 12.06 -11.21
CA GLU A 161 -0.06 11.48 -12.30
C GLU A 161 -0.03 9.96 -12.21
N ALA A 162 0.20 9.42 -11.01
CA ALA A 162 0.20 7.98 -10.78
C ALA A 162 -1.12 7.32 -11.17
N LEU A 163 -2.26 7.92 -10.80
CA LEU A 163 -3.61 7.42 -11.12
C LEU A 163 -3.93 7.54 -12.62
N GLN A 164 -3.50 8.63 -13.28
CA GLN A 164 -3.62 8.77 -14.73
C GLN A 164 -2.88 7.65 -15.46
N LYS A 165 -1.65 7.37 -15.03
CA LYS A 165 -0.82 6.29 -15.57
C LYS A 165 -1.47 4.91 -15.33
N MET A 166 -2.02 4.64 -14.13
CA MET A 166 -2.76 3.42 -13.82
C MET A 166 -4.00 3.26 -14.72
N SER A 167 -4.77 4.33 -14.90
CA SER A 167 -5.93 4.33 -15.78
C SER A 167 -5.55 4.13 -17.25
N ALA A 168 -4.40 4.67 -17.70
CA ALA A 168 -3.94 4.54 -19.08
C ALA A 168 -3.62 3.07 -19.44
N VAL A 169 -2.98 2.34 -18.52
CA VAL A 169 -2.57 0.94 -18.74
C VAL A 169 -3.67 -0.07 -18.44
N SER A 170 -4.77 0.34 -17.79
CA SER A 170 -5.92 -0.54 -17.57
C SER A 170 -6.80 -0.64 -18.81
N SER A 171 -7.27 -1.84 -19.14
CA SER A 171 -8.33 -2.10 -20.13
C SER A 171 -9.72 -2.27 -19.52
N ASP A 172 -9.81 -2.58 -18.21
CA ASP A 172 -11.10 -2.79 -17.55
C ASP A 172 -11.13 -2.18 -16.14
N TYR A 173 -10.48 -2.76 -15.15
CA TYR A 173 -10.58 -2.32 -13.75
C TYR A 173 -9.29 -1.78 -13.17
N VAL A 174 -9.41 -0.76 -12.30
CA VAL A 174 -8.35 -0.32 -11.38
C VAL A 174 -8.86 -0.49 -9.95
N TYR A 175 -8.08 -1.13 -9.10
CA TYR A 175 -8.34 -1.35 -7.68
C TYR A 175 -7.24 -0.74 -6.83
N LEU A 176 -7.64 0.12 -5.90
CA LEU A 176 -6.74 0.73 -4.92
C LEU A 176 -7.18 0.29 -3.53
N PHE A 177 -6.22 -0.10 -2.71
CA PHE A 177 -6.45 -0.39 -1.30
C PHE A 177 -5.58 0.55 -0.47
N TRP A 178 -6.20 1.43 0.30
CA TRP A 178 -5.47 2.44 1.06
C TRP A 178 -6.11 2.71 2.42
N PHE A 179 -5.33 3.22 3.35
CA PHE A 179 -5.78 3.49 4.72
C PHE A 179 -6.81 4.61 4.76
N VAL A 180 -7.86 4.40 5.55
CA VAL A 180 -8.92 5.41 5.80
C VAL A 180 -8.46 6.39 6.86
N ASP A 181 -7.88 5.85 7.93
CA ASP A 181 -7.33 6.60 9.05
C ASP A 181 -5.87 6.19 9.32
N MET A 182 -5.31 6.70 10.41
CA MET A 182 -3.99 6.29 10.87
C MET A 182 -4.05 4.84 11.36
N PRO A 183 -3.37 3.88 10.68
CA PRO A 183 -3.41 2.49 11.09
C PRO A 183 -2.75 2.26 12.44
N PHE A 184 -3.10 1.16 13.10
CA PHE A 184 -2.67 0.83 14.45
C PHE A 184 -1.15 0.98 14.66
N TRP A 185 -0.34 0.44 13.75
CA TRP A 185 1.11 0.56 13.86
C TRP A 185 1.63 1.98 13.65
N GLU A 186 0.93 2.81 12.88
CA GLU A 186 1.31 4.19 12.64
C GLU A 186 0.99 5.07 13.85
N LYS A 187 -0.07 4.73 14.61
CA LYS A 187 -0.38 5.38 15.90
C LYS A 187 0.78 5.23 16.89
N MET A 188 1.36 4.04 16.96
CA MET A 188 2.56 3.81 17.79
C MET A 188 3.75 4.68 17.35
N TYR A 189 3.93 4.91 16.04
CA TYR A 189 4.94 5.86 15.56
C TYR A 189 4.59 7.29 15.95
N ALA A 190 3.34 7.70 15.80
CA ALA A 190 2.90 9.05 16.18
C ALA A 190 3.14 9.35 17.68
N ASP A 191 2.91 8.37 18.53
CA ASP A 191 3.09 8.50 19.98
C ASP A 191 4.57 8.50 20.41
N LEU A 192 5.40 7.66 19.78
CA LEU A 192 6.78 7.43 20.21
C LEU A 192 7.81 8.27 19.47
N TRP A 193 7.54 8.74 18.27
CA TRP A 193 8.55 9.28 17.38
C TRP A 193 9.23 10.56 17.93
N GLU A 194 8.44 11.51 18.38
CA GLU A 194 8.94 12.76 18.93
C GLU A 194 9.67 12.55 20.28
N PRO A 195 9.15 11.75 21.24
CA PRO A 195 9.90 11.36 22.43
C PRO A 195 11.28 10.74 22.14
N LEU A 196 11.34 9.85 21.12
CA LEU A 196 12.55 9.11 20.77
C LEU A 196 13.55 9.93 19.96
N HIS A 197 13.08 10.64 18.94
CA HIS A 197 13.94 11.23 17.92
C HIS A 197 13.95 12.74 17.88
N LYS A 198 13.12 13.42 18.71
CA LYS A 198 12.94 14.86 18.70
C LYS A 198 12.47 15.41 17.34
N ILE A 199 11.82 14.56 16.57
CA ILE A 199 11.24 14.86 15.26
C ILE A 199 9.75 14.61 15.39
N ARG A 200 8.93 15.61 15.07
CA ARG A 200 7.48 15.45 15.04
C ARG A 200 7.08 14.47 13.93
N TYR A 201 6.24 13.52 14.28
CA TYR A 201 5.68 12.59 13.29
C TYR A 201 4.47 13.21 12.57
N PHE A 202 4.45 13.08 11.27
CA PHE A 202 3.30 13.45 10.44
C PHE A 202 2.79 12.22 9.68
N SER A 203 1.52 11.93 9.83
CA SER A 203 0.85 10.87 9.07
C SER A 203 0.78 11.24 7.59
N GLY A 204 1.04 10.27 6.72
CA GLY A 204 0.88 10.42 5.28
C GLY A 204 -0.58 10.60 4.86
N PRO A 205 -0.83 10.92 3.56
CA PRO A 205 -2.18 11.10 3.05
C PRO A 205 -2.99 9.80 3.14
N LYS A 206 -4.29 9.94 3.32
CA LYS A 206 -5.24 8.82 3.48
C LYS A 206 -6.25 8.78 2.33
N SER A 207 -7.21 7.89 2.42
CA SER A 207 -8.21 7.68 1.38
C SER A 207 -9.15 8.88 1.17
N ASP A 208 -9.24 9.81 2.13
CA ASP A 208 -9.93 11.10 1.97
C ASP A 208 -9.35 11.89 0.80
N CYS A 209 -8.02 12.08 0.78
CA CYS A 209 -7.34 12.74 -0.32
C CYS A 209 -7.49 11.95 -1.63
N LEU A 210 -7.24 10.64 -1.57
CA LEU A 210 -7.27 9.77 -2.74
C LEU A 210 -8.63 9.83 -3.47
N PHE A 211 -9.72 9.74 -2.70
CA PHE A 211 -11.07 9.80 -3.25
C PHE A 211 -11.37 11.16 -3.89
N ASN A 212 -10.99 12.24 -3.23
CA ASN A 212 -11.22 13.58 -3.75
C ASN A 212 -10.36 13.88 -5.00
N VAL A 213 -9.13 13.36 -5.08
CA VAL A 213 -8.31 13.45 -6.31
C VAL A 213 -9.01 12.72 -7.46
N LEU A 214 -9.48 11.50 -7.24
CA LEU A 214 -10.24 10.74 -8.25
C LEU A 214 -11.48 11.51 -8.71
N TYR A 215 -12.24 12.06 -7.77
CA TYR A 215 -13.43 12.87 -8.08
C TYR A 215 -13.07 14.09 -8.95
N GLN A 216 -12.00 14.83 -8.61
CA GLN A 216 -11.53 15.95 -9.42
C GLN A 216 -11.01 15.54 -10.81
N MET A 217 -10.55 14.29 -10.95
CA MET A 217 -10.19 13.72 -12.26
C MET A 217 -11.40 13.27 -13.10
N GLY A 218 -12.63 13.41 -12.58
CA GLY A 218 -13.85 12.90 -13.20
C GLY A 218 -14.03 11.38 -13.09
N ILE A 219 -13.29 10.74 -12.15
CA ILE A 219 -13.40 9.31 -11.87
C ILE A 219 -14.30 9.12 -10.66
N TYR A 220 -15.51 8.65 -10.90
CA TYR A 220 -16.51 8.36 -9.86
C TYR A 220 -16.33 6.93 -9.36
N ALA A 221 -15.35 6.75 -8.50
CA ALA A 221 -14.95 5.44 -7.99
C ALA A 221 -15.96 4.90 -6.97
N ASN A 222 -16.10 3.57 -6.94
CA ASN A 222 -16.76 2.88 -5.84
C ASN A 222 -15.84 2.84 -4.63
N VAL A 223 -16.43 2.81 -3.43
CA VAL A 223 -15.69 2.73 -2.17
C VAL A 223 -16.33 1.70 -1.25
N GLN A 224 -15.52 0.82 -0.69
CA GLN A 224 -15.91 -0.12 0.35
C GLN A 224 -14.92 -0.04 1.51
N MET A 225 -15.41 0.16 2.72
CA MET A 225 -14.60 0.12 3.92
C MET A 225 -14.41 -1.33 4.37
N LEU A 226 -13.17 -1.68 4.72
CA LEU A 226 -12.80 -3.02 5.15
C LEU A 226 -11.99 -2.93 6.45
N PRO A 227 -12.27 -3.82 7.43
CA PRO A 227 -11.47 -3.87 8.65
C PRO A 227 -10.08 -4.43 8.35
N LEU A 228 -9.10 -3.98 9.11
CA LEU A 228 -7.74 -4.51 9.09
C LEU A 228 -7.29 -4.71 10.53
N GLU A 229 -7.29 -5.95 10.95
CA GLU A 229 -6.74 -6.34 12.24
C GLU A 229 -5.22 -6.53 12.12
N LYS A 230 -4.51 -6.07 13.12
CA LYS A 230 -3.07 -6.25 13.23
C LYS A 230 -2.74 -6.82 14.59
N GLU A 231 -2.05 -7.93 14.58
CA GLU A 231 -1.57 -8.57 15.77
C GLU A 231 -0.05 -8.72 15.73
N TYR A 232 0.60 -8.49 16.85
CA TYR A 232 2.00 -8.81 17.09
C TYR A 232 2.05 -9.87 18.19
N ARG A 233 2.48 -11.08 17.84
CA ARG A 233 2.52 -12.25 18.72
C ARG A 233 3.94 -12.73 18.91
N PHE A 234 4.35 -12.93 20.16
CA PHE A 234 5.69 -13.37 20.53
C PHE A 234 5.64 -14.44 21.61
N LYS A 235 6.67 -15.27 21.67
CA LYS A 235 6.79 -16.32 22.69
C LYS A 235 7.21 -15.79 24.06
N SER A 236 7.83 -14.60 24.10
CA SER A 236 8.23 -13.96 25.35
C SER A 236 8.12 -12.45 25.27
N ARG A 237 8.06 -11.83 26.46
CA ARG A 237 8.12 -10.37 26.59
C ARG A 237 9.44 -9.81 26.08
N ASP A 238 10.55 -10.49 26.36
CA ASP A 238 11.89 -10.02 25.95
C ASP A 238 12.03 -10.00 24.43
N GLU A 239 11.52 -11.02 23.74
CA GLU A 239 11.48 -11.06 22.28
C GLU A 239 10.65 -9.89 21.71
N MET A 240 9.47 -9.64 22.30
CA MET A 240 8.61 -8.51 21.92
C MET A 240 9.32 -7.16 22.12
N MET A 241 9.94 -6.96 23.28
CA MET A 241 10.68 -5.71 23.56
C MET A 241 11.84 -5.50 22.60
N ALA A 242 12.64 -6.53 22.33
CA ALA A 242 13.73 -6.46 21.37
C ALA A 242 13.24 -6.09 19.96
N PHE A 243 12.10 -6.66 19.53
CA PHE A 243 11.48 -6.33 18.26
C PHE A 243 11.09 -4.85 18.18
N PHE A 244 10.36 -4.32 19.18
CA PHE A 244 9.89 -2.93 19.13
C PHE A 244 11.01 -1.90 19.35
N ILE A 245 12.00 -2.17 20.20
CA ILE A 245 13.22 -1.35 20.35
C ILE A 245 13.91 -1.17 19.00
N ASN A 246 14.11 -2.27 18.27
CA ASN A 246 14.68 -2.21 16.93
C ASN A 246 13.78 -1.51 15.92
N ARG A 247 12.46 -1.80 15.94
CA ARG A 247 11.47 -1.22 15.04
C ARG A 247 11.39 0.30 15.14
N PHE A 248 11.42 0.84 16.35
CA PHE A 248 11.40 2.28 16.60
C PHE A 248 12.79 2.93 16.57
N ASN A 249 13.84 2.18 16.20
CA ASN A 249 15.20 2.66 16.10
C ASN A 249 15.71 3.33 17.41
N ALA A 250 15.31 2.77 18.56
CA ALA A 250 15.81 3.19 19.85
C ALA A 250 17.28 2.73 20.03
N ARG A 251 18.20 3.67 20.26
CA ARG A 251 19.65 3.43 20.27
C ARG A 251 20.29 3.66 21.63
N THR A 252 19.60 4.33 22.55
CA THR A 252 20.10 4.57 23.90
C THR A 252 19.27 3.83 24.94
N PRO A 253 19.80 3.58 26.15
CA PRO A 253 19.03 2.97 27.23
C PRO A 253 17.76 3.75 27.58
N GLU A 254 17.78 5.08 27.53
CA GLU A 254 16.64 5.94 27.81
C GLU A 254 15.56 5.77 26.74
N GLN A 255 15.96 5.70 25.47
CA GLN A 255 15.03 5.43 24.37
C GLN A 255 14.41 4.03 24.47
N ALA A 256 15.22 3.03 24.83
CA ALA A 256 14.74 1.66 25.03
C ALA A 256 13.73 1.58 26.19
N MET A 257 13.94 2.34 27.26
CA MET A 257 13.00 2.44 28.38
C MET A 257 11.65 3.05 27.94
N ILE A 258 11.67 4.16 27.18
CA ILE A 258 10.46 4.78 26.65
C ILE A 258 9.65 3.78 25.83
N VAL A 259 10.31 3.03 24.92
CA VAL A 259 9.64 2.00 24.11
C VAL A 259 9.08 0.90 25.00
N THR A 260 9.87 0.42 25.96
CA THR A 260 9.48 -0.68 26.85
C THR A 260 8.25 -0.32 27.67
N ASP A 261 8.19 0.89 28.25
CA ASP A 261 7.07 1.35 29.06
C ASP A 261 5.80 1.50 28.21
N TYR A 262 5.91 2.08 27.01
CA TYR A 262 4.80 2.22 26.10
C TYR A 262 4.25 0.87 25.65
N ILE A 263 5.11 -0.03 25.19
CA ILE A 263 4.72 -1.37 24.74
C ILE A 263 4.14 -2.19 25.89
N ALA A 264 4.70 -2.10 27.10
CA ALA A 264 4.23 -2.82 28.28
C ALA A 264 2.76 -2.49 28.62
N SER A 265 2.34 -1.24 28.37
CA SER A 265 0.96 -0.79 28.61
C SER A 265 -0.08 -1.42 27.67
N MET A 266 0.36 -1.99 26.54
CA MET A 266 -0.49 -2.55 25.49
C MET A 266 -0.53 -4.08 25.51
N ILE A 267 0.32 -4.73 26.31
CA ILE A 267 0.46 -6.18 26.33
C ILE A 267 -0.80 -6.86 26.86
N GLN A 268 -1.23 -7.85 26.11
CA GLN A 268 -2.24 -8.82 26.48
C GLN A 268 -1.59 -10.21 26.58
N LYS A 269 -2.10 -11.06 27.48
CA LYS A 269 -1.65 -12.45 27.59
C LYS A 269 -2.69 -13.37 26.99
N GLU A 270 -2.26 -14.21 26.05
CA GLU A 270 -3.08 -15.24 25.44
C GLU A 270 -2.36 -16.60 25.58
N GLY A 271 -2.79 -17.40 26.53
CA GLY A 271 -2.11 -18.66 26.87
C GLY A 271 -0.66 -18.41 27.29
N ASN A 272 0.28 -18.97 26.56
CA ASN A 272 1.72 -18.80 26.79
C ASN A 272 2.34 -17.67 25.96
N ASP A 273 1.57 -17.07 25.05
CA ASP A 273 2.06 -16.02 24.17
C ASP A 273 1.81 -14.62 24.75
N VAL A 274 2.61 -13.66 24.30
CA VAL A 274 2.50 -12.24 24.59
C VAL A 274 2.03 -11.55 23.32
N VAL A 275 0.91 -10.84 23.40
CA VAL A 275 0.21 -10.29 22.24
C VAL A 275 -0.03 -8.79 22.39
N ILE A 276 0.11 -8.07 21.31
CA ILE A 276 -0.42 -6.72 21.13
C ILE A 276 -1.26 -6.71 19.86
N SER A 277 -2.49 -6.27 19.97
CA SER A 277 -3.42 -6.19 18.83
C SER A 277 -4.06 -4.82 18.71
N GLY A 278 -4.48 -4.48 17.50
CA GLY A 278 -5.22 -3.26 17.24
C GLY A 278 -5.86 -3.26 15.86
N ASN A 279 -6.92 -2.47 15.76
CA ASN A 279 -7.74 -2.39 14.56
C ASN A 279 -7.42 -1.13 13.76
N SER A 280 -7.56 -1.26 12.46
CA SER A 280 -7.44 -0.20 11.47
C SER A 280 -8.56 -0.38 10.43
N THR A 281 -8.77 0.64 9.62
CA THR A 281 -9.69 0.57 8.49
C THR A 281 -8.94 0.92 7.21
N PHE A 282 -9.14 0.13 6.18
CA PHE A 282 -8.71 0.49 4.85
C PHE A 282 -9.89 0.55 3.88
N ALA A 283 -9.77 1.33 2.83
CA ALA A 283 -10.74 1.43 1.78
C ALA A 283 -10.29 0.62 0.56
N LYS A 284 -11.17 -0.21 0.02
CA LYS A 284 -11.12 -0.66 -1.35
C LYS A 284 -11.81 0.41 -2.19
N ILE A 285 -11.05 1.04 -3.09
CA ILE A 285 -11.52 2.08 -4.02
C ILE A 285 -11.30 1.54 -5.42
N TRP A 286 -12.37 1.50 -6.24
CA TRP A 286 -12.22 0.92 -7.58
C TRP A 286 -13.16 1.57 -8.59
N TRP A 287 -12.73 1.52 -9.84
CA TRP A 287 -13.54 1.95 -10.97
C TRP A 287 -13.30 1.05 -12.17
N ARG A 288 -14.24 1.07 -13.05
CA ARG A 288 -14.14 0.44 -14.36
C ARG A 288 -13.77 1.50 -15.38
N LYS A 289 -12.79 1.23 -16.23
CA LYS A 289 -12.46 2.12 -17.34
C LYS A 289 -13.67 2.20 -18.27
N GLN A 290 -14.16 3.40 -18.50
CA GLN A 290 -15.22 3.60 -19.49
C GLN A 290 -14.64 3.24 -20.86
N LYS A 291 -15.25 2.26 -21.51
CA LYS A 291 -14.97 2.01 -22.91
C LYS A 291 -15.47 3.24 -23.67
N ASN A 292 -14.60 3.92 -24.39
CA ASN A 292 -15.04 4.94 -25.31
C ASN A 292 -15.93 4.26 -26.35
N GLU A 293 -17.24 4.31 -26.15
CA GLU A 293 -18.22 4.01 -27.19
C GLU A 293 -18.25 5.21 -28.15
N LEU A 294 -17.16 5.41 -28.87
CA LEU A 294 -17.08 6.32 -30.01
C LEU A 294 -16.36 5.59 -31.14
N ASN A 295 -17.13 4.83 -31.87
CA ASN A 295 -16.93 4.58 -33.31
C ASN A 295 -18.28 4.56 -34.00
#